data_1d5dfd2814ae576ea7f3e89d4da74d91
#
_entry.id   1d5dfd2814ae576ea7f3e89d4da74d91
#
_cell.length_a   1.000
_cell.length_b   1.000
_cell.length_c   1.000
_cell.angle_alpha   90.00
_cell.angle_beta   90.00
_cell.angle_gamma   90.00
#
_symmetry.space_group_name_H-M   'P 1'
#
loop_
_entity.id
_entity.type
_entity.pdbx_description
1 polymer ?
#
loop_
_entity_poly.entity_id
_entity_poly.type
_entity_poly.pdbx_seq_one_letter_code
_entity_poly.pdbx_strand_id
1 'polypeptide(L)'
;MRVIAGKYKSIKLNSVDGMNTRPTTDKIKENLFNMLHCDRRILDLFGGTGALGIESLSRGAEHAVFIDGSSSAIKTIHSNIEKCRIPKNNYDVYRNDYKRALKILGKKEEKFDLIFLDPPYDKGLVNLALRSILENNVCNKHCLIVCEKSKDENISIESVNLEIVKEKEYGITDIVIFEYVEK
;
A
#
# COMPACT_ATOMS: atom_id res chain seq x y z
N MET A 1 3.05 -0.87 16.71
CA MET A 1 2.25 -1.46 15.64
C MET A 1 2.53 -2.96 15.56
N ARG A 2 1.53 -3.74 15.27
CA ARG A 2 1.64 -5.21 15.18
C ARG A 2 0.76 -5.74 14.05
N VAL A 3 1.03 -6.96 13.62
CA VAL A 3 0.15 -7.69 12.70
C VAL A 3 -1.14 -8.06 13.44
N ILE A 4 -2.28 -7.73 12.86
CA ILE A 4 -3.59 -7.85 13.52
C ILE A 4 -4.18 -9.25 13.39
N ALA A 5 -4.09 -9.86 12.21
CA ALA A 5 -4.71 -11.14 11.94
C ALA A 5 -3.86 -12.00 11.00
N GLY A 6 -4.25 -13.25 10.85
CA GLY A 6 -3.64 -14.17 9.90
C GLY A 6 -2.40 -14.91 10.44
N LYS A 7 -1.59 -15.38 9.53
CA LYS A 7 -0.44 -16.25 9.80
C LYS A 7 0.60 -15.64 10.74
N TYR A 8 0.79 -14.31 10.66
CA TYR A 8 1.79 -13.59 11.44
C TYR A 8 1.18 -12.74 12.57
N LYS A 9 -0.05 -13.07 12.98
CA LYS A 9 -0.78 -12.35 14.02
C LYS A 9 0.06 -12.11 15.27
N SER A 10 -0.09 -10.92 15.85
CA SER A 10 0.54 -10.45 17.10
C SER A 10 2.04 -10.17 17.03
N ILE A 11 2.71 -10.38 15.91
CA ILE A 11 4.11 -10.02 15.74
C ILE A 11 4.21 -8.49 15.73
N LYS A 12 5.03 -7.94 16.64
CA LYS A 12 5.27 -6.52 16.75
C LYS A 12 6.25 -6.07 15.66
N LEU A 13 5.85 -5.06 14.89
CA LEU A 13 6.66 -4.51 13.82
C LEU A 13 7.50 -3.33 14.31
N ASN A 14 8.70 -3.19 13.75
CA ASN A 14 9.59 -2.07 14.01
C ASN A 14 9.11 -0.82 13.27
N SER A 15 9.32 0.35 13.89
CA SER A 15 9.10 1.64 13.25
C SER A 15 10.32 2.07 12.45
N VAL A 16 10.14 2.99 11.49
CA VAL A 16 11.26 3.58 10.75
C VAL A 16 11.96 4.62 11.63
N ASP A 17 13.28 4.51 11.77
CA ASP A 17 14.08 5.44 12.55
C ASP A 17 14.03 6.86 11.96
N GLY A 18 13.87 7.85 12.84
CA GLY A 18 13.89 9.27 12.48
C GLY A 18 12.68 9.77 11.71
N MET A 19 11.67 8.97 11.50
CA MET A 19 10.42 9.40 10.90
C MET A 19 9.34 9.58 11.97
N ASN A 20 8.81 10.80 12.09
CA ASN A 20 7.54 11.05 12.78
C ASN A 20 6.41 10.51 11.90
N THR A 21 6.36 9.19 11.77
CA THR A 21 5.25 8.53 11.11
C THR A 21 4.07 8.51 12.06
N ARG A 22 2.93 9.00 11.60
CA ARG A 22 1.69 8.76 12.31
C ARG A 22 1.41 7.26 12.21
N PRO A 23 1.36 6.54 13.34
CA PRO A 23 0.98 5.14 13.26
C PRO A 23 -0.47 5.06 12.80
N THR A 24 -0.70 4.33 11.73
CA THR A 24 -2.03 3.79 11.48
C THR A 24 -2.34 2.94 12.69
N THR A 25 -3.33 3.35 13.49
CA THR A 25 -3.66 2.63 14.71
C THR A 25 -4.06 1.20 14.36
N ASP A 26 -3.83 0.26 15.25
CA ASP A 26 -4.24 -1.13 15.06
C ASP A 26 -5.73 -1.23 14.69
N LYS A 27 -6.56 -0.38 15.28
CA LYS A 27 -8.00 -0.33 15.00
C LYS A 27 -8.32 0.14 13.57
N ILE A 28 -7.64 1.16 13.07
CA ILE A 28 -7.82 1.65 11.69
C ILE A 28 -7.39 0.56 10.72
N LYS A 29 -6.26 -0.08 10.97
CA LYS A 29 -5.76 -1.19 10.15
C LYS A 29 -6.73 -2.37 10.14
N GLU A 30 -7.25 -2.76 11.29
CA GLU A 30 -8.27 -3.81 11.41
C GLU A 30 -9.52 -3.47 10.59
N ASN A 31 -10.06 -2.26 10.77
CA ASN A 31 -11.24 -1.81 10.03
C ASN A 31 -10.99 -1.79 8.52
N LEU A 32 -9.82 -1.32 8.09
CA LEU A 32 -9.44 -1.29 6.68
C LEU A 32 -9.43 -2.71 6.10
N PHE A 33 -8.72 -3.63 6.73
CA PHE A 33 -8.57 -5.00 6.21
C PHE A 33 -9.85 -5.82 6.28
N ASN A 34 -10.80 -5.46 7.15
CA ASN A 34 -12.14 -6.06 7.15
C ASN A 34 -12.96 -5.72 5.90
N MET A 35 -12.55 -4.68 5.15
CA MET A 35 -13.19 -4.27 3.90
C MET A 35 -12.46 -4.78 2.64
N LEU A 36 -11.34 -5.48 2.80
CA LEU A 36 -10.46 -5.88 1.70
C LEU A 36 -10.37 -7.39 1.56
N HIS A 37 -10.19 -7.84 0.33
CA HIS A 37 -9.75 -9.20 0.01
C HIS A 37 -8.26 -9.18 -0.32
N CYS A 38 -7.47 -9.96 0.41
CA CYS A 38 -6.01 -9.97 0.29
C CYS A 38 -5.52 -11.37 -0.11
N ASP A 39 -5.90 -11.83 -1.29
CA ASP A 39 -5.63 -13.21 -1.73
C ASP A 39 -4.70 -13.34 -2.93
N ARG A 40 -4.24 -12.23 -3.49
CA ARG A 40 -3.46 -12.23 -4.72
C ARG A 40 -2.21 -11.34 -4.63
N ARG A 41 -1.97 -10.54 -5.64
CA ARG A 41 -0.76 -9.70 -5.77
C ARG A 41 -1.01 -8.29 -5.22
N ILE A 42 -0.14 -7.88 -4.32
CA ILE A 42 -0.24 -6.62 -3.58
C ILE A 42 0.93 -5.71 -3.94
N LEU A 43 0.66 -4.42 -4.13
CA LEU A 43 1.68 -3.39 -4.23
C LEU A 43 1.55 -2.41 -3.05
N ASP A 44 2.59 -2.33 -2.25
CA ASP A 44 2.73 -1.33 -1.18
C ASP A 44 3.68 -0.24 -1.69
N LEU A 45 3.12 0.79 -2.31
CA LEU A 45 3.88 1.74 -3.13
C LEU A 45 4.71 2.74 -2.32
N PHE A 46 4.25 3.07 -1.12
CA PHE A 46 4.99 3.89 -0.13
C PHE A 46 5.12 3.04 1.13
N GLY A 47 5.96 2.02 1.05
CA GLY A 47 5.99 0.92 2.01
C GLY A 47 6.23 1.30 3.47
N GLY A 48 7.09 2.28 3.73
CA GLY A 48 7.40 2.74 5.07
C GLY A 48 7.94 1.62 5.95
N THR A 49 7.14 1.16 6.91
CA THR A 49 7.46 0.01 7.78
C THR A 49 7.18 -1.33 7.11
N GLY A 50 6.44 -1.33 6.01
CA GLY A 50 5.91 -2.54 5.37
C GLY A 50 4.65 -3.10 6.01
N ALA A 51 4.05 -2.38 6.95
CA ALA A 51 2.93 -2.89 7.75
C ALA A 51 1.73 -3.33 6.92
N LEU A 52 1.35 -2.58 5.88
CA LEU A 52 0.19 -2.89 5.05
C LEU A 52 0.43 -4.11 4.16
N GLY A 53 1.58 -4.16 3.50
CA GLY A 53 1.96 -5.33 2.69
C GLY A 53 2.13 -6.59 3.53
N ILE A 54 2.74 -6.48 4.71
CA ILE A 54 2.91 -7.60 5.65
C ILE A 54 1.56 -8.08 6.17
N GLU A 55 0.66 -7.16 6.53
CA GLU A 55 -0.71 -7.54 6.94
C GLU A 55 -1.42 -8.31 5.83
N SER A 56 -1.27 -7.86 4.58
CA SER A 56 -1.84 -8.53 3.41
C SER A 56 -1.31 -9.95 3.25
N LEU A 57 0.01 -10.15 3.36
CA LEU A 57 0.63 -11.47 3.32
C LEU A 57 0.18 -12.35 4.47
N SER A 58 0.04 -11.78 5.66
CA SER A 58 -0.48 -12.49 6.84
C SER A 58 -1.90 -13.02 6.63
N ARG A 59 -2.72 -12.29 5.89
CA ARG A 59 -4.12 -12.63 5.62
C ARG A 59 -4.33 -13.49 4.38
N GLY A 60 -3.26 -13.89 3.70
CA GLY A 60 -3.32 -14.85 2.61
C GLY A 60 -2.92 -14.34 1.23
N ALA A 61 -2.42 -13.10 1.10
CA ALA A 61 -1.90 -12.63 -0.18
C ALA A 61 -0.76 -13.54 -0.67
N GLU A 62 -0.73 -13.79 -1.96
CA GLU A 62 0.27 -14.66 -2.57
C GLU A 62 1.63 -14.01 -2.67
N HIS A 63 1.66 -12.71 -3.00
CA HIS A 63 2.88 -11.98 -3.23
C HIS A 63 2.69 -10.49 -2.96
N ALA A 64 3.67 -9.88 -2.32
CA ALA A 64 3.68 -8.43 -2.09
C ALA A 64 4.96 -7.80 -2.62
N VAL A 65 4.81 -6.69 -3.34
CA VAL A 65 5.91 -5.84 -3.78
C VAL A 65 5.91 -4.58 -2.92
N PHE A 66 7.03 -4.31 -2.26
CA PHE A 66 7.23 -3.13 -1.42
C PHE A 66 8.14 -2.15 -2.13
N ILE A 67 7.70 -0.91 -2.25
CA ILE A 67 8.46 0.19 -2.85
C ILE A 67 8.59 1.31 -1.82
N ASP A 68 9.79 1.83 -1.64
CA ASP A 68 10.02 3.07 -0.89
C ASP A 68 11.31 3.73 -1.37
N GLY A 69 11.36 5.04 -1.36
CA GLY A 69 12.55 5.81 -1.75
C GLY A 69 13.59 5.94 -0.63
N SER A 70 13.19 5.74 0.62
CA SER A 70 14.05 5.90 1.80
C SER A 70 14.83 4.63 2.11
N SER A 71 16.16 4.75 2.28
CA SER A 71 16.98 3.62 2.70
C SER A 71 16.63 3.12 4.10
N SER A 72 16.22 4.02 5.01
CA SER A 72 15.76 3.66 6.36
C SER A 72 14.47 2.85 6.30
N ALA A 73 13.52 3.23 5.45
CA ALA A 73 12.29 2.48 5.23
C ALA A 73 12.59 1.08 4.69
N ILE A 74 13.45 0.96 3.69
CA ILE A 74 13.84 -0.33 3.11
C ILE A 74 14.46 -1.26 4.16
N LYS A 75 15.35 -0.75 5.00
CA LYS A 75 15.93 -1.54 6.12
C LYS A 75 14.85 -2.03 7.08
N THR A 76 13.90 -1.15 7.41
CA THR A 76 12.79 -1.48 8.32
C THR A 76 11.87 -2.54 7.71
N ILE A 77 11.54 -2.41 6.43
CA ILE A 77 10.74 -3.41 5.70
C ILE A 77 11.43 -4.78 5.77
N HIS A 78 12.71 -4.86 5.44
CA HIS A 78 13.47 -6.11 5.52
C HIS A 78 13.51 -6.69 6.94
N SER A 79 13.73 -5.84 7.94
CA SER A 79 13.71 -6.24 9.36
C SER A 79 12.37 -6.84 9.77
N ASN A 80 11.27 -6.20 9.37
CA ASN A 80 9.93 -6.68 9.68
C ASN A 80 9.56 -7.97 8.95
N ILE A 81 9.97 -8.10 7.69
CA ILE A 81 9.80 -9.33 6.89
C ILE A 81 10.54 -10.49 7.56
N GLU A 82 11.79 -10.27 7.97
CA GLU A 82 12.61 -11.27 8.66
C GLU A 82 11.97 -11.67 10.00
N LYS A 83 11.52 -10.70 10.76
CA LYS A 83 10.82 -10.91 12.04
C LYS A 83 9.58 -11.79 11.91
N CYS A 84 8.84 -11.63 10.83
CA CYS A 84 7.68 -12.45 10.49
C CYS A 84 8.06 -13.79 9.82
N ARG A 85 9.32 -14.00 9.46
CA ARG A 85 9.81 -15.17 8.73
C ARG A 85 9.04 -15.41 7.42
N ILE A 86 8.77 -14.34 6.69
CA ILE A 86 8.06 -14.43 5.41
C ILE A 86 8.99 -15.10 4.38
N PRO A 87 8.53 -16.14 3.67
CA PRO A 87 9.33 -16.80 2.65
C PRO A 87 9.74 -15.84 1.51
N LYS A 88 10.98 -15.98 1.04
CA LYS A 88 11.57 -15.07 0.07
C LYS A 88 10.85 -15.01 -1.28
N ASN A 89 10.17 -16.06 -1.66
CA ASN A 89 9.39 -16.11 -2.90
C ASN A 89 8.01 -15.42 -2.79
N ASN A 90 7.63 -14.95 -1.60
CA ASN A 90 6.35 -14.27 -1.37
C ASN A 90 6.44 -12.75 -1.42
N TYR A 91 7.64 -12.19 -1.64
CA TYR A 91 7.81 -10.75 -1.67
C TYR A 91 8.97 -10.29 -2.54
N ASP A 92 8.91 -9.03 -2.96
CA ASP A 92 10.02 -8.25 -3.50
C ASP A 92 10.07 -6.90 -2.81
N VAL A 93 11.28 -6.39 -2.55
CA VAL A 93 11.49 -5.07 -1.93
C VAL A 93 12.44 -4.28 -2.82
N TYR A 94 12.00 -3.10 -3.25
CA TYR A 94 12.80 -2.22 -4.11
C TYR A 94 12.90 -0.82 -3.52
N ARG A 95 14.13 -0.31 -3.40
CA ARG A 95 14.36 1.10 -3.13
C ARG A 95 14.30 1.86 -4.45
N ASN A 96 13.24 2.63 -4.62
CA ASN A 96 13.07 3.45 -5.82
C ASN A 96 12.07 4.58 -5.58
N ASP A 97 12.14 5.62 -6.40
CA ASP A 97 11.08 6.59 -6.57
C ASP A 97 9.82 5.91 -7.14
N TYR A 98 8.65 6.30 -6.65
CA TYR A 98 7.38 5.66 -7.02
C TYR A 98 7.08 5.74 -8.53
N LYS A 99 7.39 6.87 -9.18
CA LYS A 99 7.16 7.04 -10.62
C LYS A 99 8.03 6.10 -11.43
N ARG A 100 9.30 6.03 -11.09
CA ARG A 100 10.26 5.14 -11.74
C ARG A 100 9.92 3.68 -11.52
N ALA A 101 9.53 3.33 -10.29
CA ALA A 101 9.11 1.99 -9.95
C ALA A 101 7.89 1.56 -10.76
N LEU A 102 6.85 2.40 -10.83
CA LEU A 102 5.64 2.11 -11.61
C LEU A 102 5.93 1.95 -13.10
N LYS A 103 6.84 2.76 -13.64
CA LYS A 103 7.27 2.64 -15.03
C LYS A 103 7.95 1.31 -15.30
N ILE A 104 8.83 0.86 -14.41
CA ILE A 104 9.50 -0.44 -14.51
C ILE A 104 8.49 -1.58 -14.41
N LEU A 105 7.58 -1.53 -13.43
CA LEU A 105 6.54 -2.54 -13.25
C LEU A 105 5.63 -2.63 -14.47
N GLY A 106 5.25 -1.50 -15.04
CA GLY A 106 4.44 -1.45 -16.27
C GLY A 106 5.15 -2.05 -17.47
N LYS A 107 6.44 -1.77 -17.66
CA LYS A 107 7.26 -2.37 -18.74
C LYS A 107 7.39 -3.88 -18.61
N LYS A 108 7.42 -4.39 -17.38
CA LYS A 108 7.45 -5.83 -17.08
C LYS A 108 6.08 -6.48 -17.14
N GLU A 109 5.05 -5.72 -17.46
CA GLU A 109 3.66 -6.17 -17.48
C GLU A 109 3.18 -6.75 -16.14
N GLU A 110 3.75 -6.27 -15.04
CA GLU A 110 3.34 -6.64 -13.69
C GLU A 110 1.96 -6.05 -13.38
N LYS A 111 1.08 -6.86 -12.84
CA LYS A 111 -0.29 -6.47 -12.49
C LYS A 111 -0.59 -6.78 -11.03
N PHE A 112 -1.40 -5.91 -10.41
CA PHE A 112 -1.76 -6.04 -9.02
C PHE A 112 -3.28 -6.05 -8.82
N ASP A 113 -3.70 -6.71 -7.75
CA ASP A 113 -5.10 -6.83 -7.36
C ASP A 113 -5.47 -5.88 -6.23
N LEU A 114 -4.47 -5.42 -5.49
CA LEU A 114 -4.60 -4.45 -4.41
C LEU A 114 -3.35 -3.56 -4.36
N ILE A 115 -3.55 -2.25 -4.34
CA ILE A 115 -2.48 -1.27 -4.26
C ILE A 115 -2.73 -0.35 -3.07
N PHE A 116 -1.73 -0.19 -2.21
CA PHE A 116 -1.78 0.76 -1.11
C PHE A 116 -1.02 2.03 -1.48
N LEU A 117 -1.66 3.18 -1.27
CA LEU A 117 -1.09 4.51 -1.39
C LEU A 117 -1.18 5.24 -0.05
N ASP A 118 -0.07 5.27 0.67
CA ASP A 118 0.07 6.00 1.92
C ASP A 118 1.30 6.93 1.85
N PRO A 119 1.27 7.93 0.93
CA PRO A 119 2.39 8.84 0.75
C PRO A 119 2.50 9.84 1.89
N PRO A 120 3.64 10.54 2.03
CA PRO A 120 3.74 11.70 2.91
C PRO A 120 2.65 12.72 2.62
N TYR A 121 2.07 13.31 3.68
CA TYR A 121 0.98 14.28 3.56
C TYR A 121 1.39 15.61 2.92
N ASP A 122 0.39 16.33 2.40
CA ASP A 122 0.45 17.72 1.93
C ASP A 122 1.38 17.98 0.74
N LYS A 123 1.68 16.96 -0.05
CA LYS A 123 2.53 17.10 -1.26
C LYS A 123 1.81 16.78 -2.57
N GLY A 124 0.49 16.57 -2.54
CA GLY A 124 -0.28 16.20 -3.73
C GLY A 124 0.11 14.85 -4.34
N LEU A 125 0.80 14.02 -3.57
CA LEU A 125 1.36 12.75 -4.07
C LEU A 125 0.29 11.70 -4.39
N VAL A 126 -0.85 11.74 -3.72
CA VAL A 126 -1.96 10.80 -4.00
C VAL A 126 -2.44 10.94 -5.44
N ASN A 127 -2.72 12.17 -5.88
CA ASN A 127 -3.17 12.42 -7.26
C ASN A 127 -2.10 12.04 -8.29
N LEU A 128 -0.85 12.39 -8.04
CA LEU A 128 0.27 12.05 -8.93
C LEU A 128 0.49 10.53 -9.01
N ALA A 129 0.39 9.84 -7.90
CA ALA A 129 0.54 8.39 -7.84
C ALA A 129 -0.61 7.67 -8.55
N LEU A 130 -1.86 8.09 -8.33
CA LEU A 130 -3.02 7.55 -9.03
C LEU A 130 -2.87 7.69 -10.55
N ARG A 131 -2.47 8.88 -11.01
CA ARG A 131 -2.22 9.12 -12.44
C ARG A 131 -1.13 8.19 -12.98
N SER A 132 -0.02 8.07 -12.27
CA SER A 132 1.09 7.20 -12.67
C SER A 132 0.69 5.72 -12.70
N ILE A 133 -0.13 5.26 -11.76
CA ILE A 133 -0.69 3.90 -11.75
C ILE A 133 -1.49 3.62 -13.03
N LEU A 134 -2.37 4.55 -13.40
CA LEU A 134 -3.19 4.42 -14.61
C LEU A 134 -2.36 4.46 -15.88
N GLU A 135 -1.41 5.40 -15.97
CA GLU A 135 -0.53 5.55 -17.14
C GLU A 135 0.34 4.31 -17.39
N ASN A 136 0.78 3.63 -16.32
CA ASN A 136 1.64 2.46 -16.43
C ASN A 136 0.88 1.13 -16.45
N ASN A 137 -0.44 1.17 -16.37
CA ASN A 137 -1.31 0.00 -16.53
C ASN A 137 -0.94 -1.18 -15.63
N VAL A 138 -0.76 -0.93 -14.34
CA VAL A 138 -0.35 -1.94 -13.34
C VAL A 138 -1.52 -2.57 -12.58
N CYS A 139 -2.75 -2.27 -12.95
CA CYS A 139 -3.95 -2.82 -12.31
C CYS A 139 -4.51 -4.01 -13.06
N ASN A 140 -4.81 -5.08 -12.36
CA ASN A 140 -5.74 -6.11 -12.84
C ASN A 140 -7.16 -5.55 -12.83
N LYS A 141 -8.05 -6.16 -13.58
CA LYS A 141 -9.48 -5.86 -13.52
C LYS A 141 -9.99 -6.02 -12.08
N HIS A 142 -10.77 -5.05 -11.60
CA HIS A 142 -11.27 -4.95 -10.22
C HIS A 142 -10.20 -4.74 -9.16
N CYS A 143 -8.98 -4.32 -9.54
CA CYS A 143 -7.96 -3.92 -8.59
C CYS A 143 -8.50 -2.83 -7.65
N LEU A 144 -8.28 -3.01 -6.35
CA LEU A 144 -8.60 -1.99 -5.36
C LEU A 144 -7.37 -1.13 -5.10
N ILE A 145 -7.56 0.18 -5.08
CA ILE A 145 -6.51 1.15 -4.74
C ILE A 145 -6.94 1.85 -3.46
N VAL A 146 -6.21 1.61 -2.39
CA VAL A 146 -6.47 2.17 -1.07
C VAL A 146 -5.60 3.40 -0.88
N CYS A 147 -6.22 4.56 -0.79
CA CYS A 147 -5.54 5.84 -0.58
C CYS A 147 -5.76 6.32 0.84
N GLU A 148 -4.67 6.53 1.58
CA GLU A 148 -4.68 7.25 2.83
C GLU A 148 -4.23 8.69 2.57
N LYS A 149 -5.03 9.66 3.02
CA LYS A 149 -4.77 11.08 2.80
C LYS A 149 -5.09 11.91 4.03
N SER A 150 -4.56 13.14 4.12
CA SER A 150 -5.02 14.10 5.12
C SER A 150 -6.43 14.59 4.75
N LYS A 151 -7.18 15.04 5.75
CA LYS A 151 -8.54 15.59 5.57
C LYS A 151 -8.58 16.73 4.56
N ASP A 152 -7.55 17.55 4.56
CA ASP A 152 -7.47 18.77 3.75
C ASP A 152 -6.98 18.50 2.32
N GLU A 153 -6.55 17.28 2.03
CA GLU A 153 -6.08 16.89 0.70
C GLU A 153 -7.24 16.38 -0.15
N ASN A 154 -7.43 17.01 -1.31
CA ASN A 154 -8.46 16.60 -2.26
C ASN A 154 -7.92 15.66 -3.32
N ILE A 155 -8.62 14.56 -3.55
CA ILE A 155 -8.37 13.70 -4.70
C ILE A 155 -9.18 14.26 -5.86
N SER A 156 -8.47 14.85 -6.82
CA SER A 156 -9.06 15.56 -7.97
C SER A 156 -8.93 14.79 -9.29
N ILE A 157 -8.40 13.58 -9.26
CA ILE A 157 -8.25 12.78 -10.47
C ILE A 157 -9.63 12.32 -10.96
N GLU A 158 -9.93 12.64 -12.20
CA GLU A 158 -11.11 12.14 -12.88
C GLU A 158 -10.67 11.10 -13.91
N SER A 159 -11.21 9.92 -13.82
CA SER A 159 -10.94 8.85 -14.76
C SER A 159 -12.16 7.94 -14.89
N VAL A 160 -12.48 7.59 -16.11
CA VAL A 160 -13.54 6.61 -16.40
C VAL A 160 -13.18 5.21 -15.89
N ASN A 161 -11.90 4.98 -15.60
CA ASN A 161 -11.40 3.68 -15.13
C ASN A 161 -11.32 3.57 -13.60
N LEU A 162 -11.67 4.63 -12.85
CA LEU A 162 -11.67 4.60 -11.39
C LEU A 162 -13.06 4.92 -10.86
N GLU A 163 -13.56 4.07 -9.99
CA GLU A 163 -14.80 4.29 -9.25
C GLU A 163 -14.52 4.26 -7.75
N ILE A 164 -15.06 5.22 -6.99
CA ILE A 164 -14.97 5.21 -5.53
C ILE A 164 -15.94 4.15 -5.01
N VAL A 165 -15.42 3.17 -4.31
CA VAL A 165 -16.24 2.10 -3.72
C VAL A 165 -16.43 2.27 -2.21
N LYS A 166 -15.55 3.04 -1.56
CA LYS A 166 -15.65 3.33 -0.13
C LYS A 166 -14.87 4.57 0.26
N GLU A 167 -15.44 5.34 1.19
CA GLU A 167 -14.76 6.43 1.89
C GLU A 167 -14.99 6.29 3.39
N LYS A 168 -13.94 6.50 4.18
CA LYS A 168 -13.99 6.47 5.65
C LYS A 168 -13.15 7.60 6.24
N GLU A 169 -13.73 8.29 7.21
CA GLU A 169 -13.05 9.34 7.97
C GLU A 169 -12.54 8.80 9.30
N TYR A 170 -11.27 9.07 9.61
CA TYR A 170 -10.62 8.66 10.86
C TYR A 170 -9.89 9.84 11.50
N GLY A 171 -10.64 10.75 12.13
CA GLY A 171 -10.05 11.93 12.76
C GLY A 171 -9.44 12.87 11.73
N ILE A 172 -8.10 12.89 11.63
CA ILE A 172 -7.35 13.77 10.72
C ILE A 172 -6.94 13.07 9.42
N THR A 173 -7.27 11.80 9.27
CA THR A 173 -6.94 10.96 8.12
C THR A 173 -8.20 10.40 7.51
N ASP A 174 -8.28 10.45 6.20
CA ASP A 174 -9.34 9.81 5.42
C ASP A 174 -8.77 8.65 4.61
N ILE A 175 -9.56 7.61 4.46
CA ILE A 175 -9.27 6.50 3.56
C ILE A 175 -10.29 6.50 2.44
N VAL A 176 -9.80 6.50 1.20
CA VAL A 176 -10.61 6.38 -0.01
C VAL A 176 -10.18 5.12 -0.75
N ILE A 177 -11.14 4.28 -1.07
CA ILE A 177 -10.89 3.04 -1.82
C ILE A 177 -11.52 3.20 -3.21
N PHE A 178 -10.67 3.10 -4.23
CA PHE A 178 -11.08 3.04 -5.63
C PHE A 178 -11.06 1.60 -6.14
N GLU A 179 -11.94 1.30 -7.06
CA GLU A 179 -11.89 0.10 -7.87
C GLU A 179 -11.49 0.48 -9.31
N TYR A 180 -10.51 -0.23 -9.85
CA TYR A 180 -10.16 -0.10 -11.25
C TYR A 180 -11.15 -0.90 -12.10
N VAL A 181 -11.79 -0.21 -13.02
CA VAL A 181 -12.77 -0.79 -13.96
C VAL A 181 -12.27 -0.62 -15.40
N GLU A 182 -12.33 -1.69 -16.18
CA GLU A 182 -12.03 -1.62 -17.61
C GLU A 182 -13.26 -1.14 -18.36
N LYS A 183 -13.12 -0.01 -19.05
CA LYS A 183 -14.18 0.56 -19.90
C LYS A 183 -13.68 0.76 -21.31
#